data_94c10a127b74bac07028c31d412028e9
#
_entry.id   94c10a127b74bac07028c31d412028e9
#
_cell.length_a   1.000
_cell.length_b   1.000
_cell.length_c   1.000
_cell.angle_alpha   90.00
_cell.angle_beta   90.00
_cell.angle_gamma   90.00
#
_symmetry.space_group_name_H-M   'P 1'
#
loop_
_entity.id
_entity.type
_entity.pdbx_description
1 polymer ?
#
loop_
_entity_poly.entity_id
_entity_poly.type
_entity_poly.pdbx_seq_one_letter_code
_entity_poly.pdbx_strand_id
1 'polypeptide(L)'
;IIGRLVGSEMCIRDRPIICKNIPKLVPSWTDPLIIGRHAFGDQYRATDFVVPGKGKLEVKWTAEDGSDEKKYEVFNFPGPGIALSMYNLDKSIEDFARSCFNYGLIKKWPVYLSTKNTILKKYDGRFKDIFQKVYEYEFKSEFEKNHIIYEHRLIDDMVACAMKWSGKYIWACKNYDGDVQSDTMAQGYG
;
A
#
# COMPACT_ATOMS: atom_id res chain seq x y z
N ILE A 1 17.13 3.33 8.68
CA ILE A 1 16.19 2.22 8.42
C ILE A 1 16.61 1.59 7.10
N ILE A 2 17.14 0.35 7.15
CA ILE A 2 17.58 -0.35 5.94
C ILE A 2 16.37 -1.12 5.41
N GLY A 3 15.79 -0.64 4.30
CA GLY A 3 14.75 -1.37 3.58
C GLY A 3 15.35 -2.63 2.94
N ARG A 4 14.76 -3.80 3.19
CA ARG A 4 15.10 -5.04 2.52
C ARG A 4 14.00 -5.42 1.54
N LEU A 5 14.36 -5.63 0.27
CA LEU A 5 13.44 -6.20 -0.71
C LEU A 5 13.22 -7.68 -0.40
N VAL A 6 11.96 -8.08 -0.28
CA VAL A 6 11.54 -9.48 -0.24
C VAL A 6 10.71 -9.73 -1.49
N GLY A 7 11.32 -10.38 -2.46
CA GLY A 7 10.80 -10.37 -3.81
C GLY A 7 11.03 -9.01 -4.51
N SER A 8 10.64 -8.89 -5.77
CA SER A 8 10.83 -7.68 -6.57
C SER A 8 9.92 -6.51 -6.16
N GLU A 9 8.85 -6.77 -5.41
CA GLU A 9 7.72 -5.85 -5.26
C GLU A 9 7.45 -5.39 -3.82
N MET A 10 8.07 -6.02 -2.81
CA MET A 10 7.89 -5.62 -1.42
C MET A 10 9.18 -5.08 -0.81
N CYS A 11 9.16 -3.81 -0.44
CA CYS A 11 10.19 -3.23 0.42
C CYS A 11 9.74 -3.38 1.89
N ILE A 12 10.45 -4.22 2.65
CA ILE A 12 10.25 -4.30 4.09
C ILE A 12 10.95 -3.12 4.73
N ARG A 13 10.17 -2.27 5.37
CA ARG A 13 10.65 -1.26 6.31
C ARG A 13 10.66 -1.91 7.68
N ASP A 14 11.87 -2.33 8.10
CA ASP A 14 12.07 -3.14 9.29
C ASP A 14 11.64 -2.46 10.58
N ARG A 15 11.31 -3.35 11.54
CA ARG A 15 11.13 -2.99 12.94
C ARG A 15 12.23 -2.05 13.42
N PRO A 16 11.91 -0.95 14.08
CA PRO A 16 12.91 -0.12 14.75
C PRO A 16 13.59 -0.91 15.86
N ILE A 17 14.85 -0.60 16.08
CA ILE A 17 15.59 -1.13 17.22
C ILE A 17 14.97 -0.51 18.47
N ILE A 18 14.47 -1.34 19.37
CA ILE A 18 13.95 -0.89 20.66
C ILE A 18 15.14 -0.74 21.62
N CYS A 19 15.55 0.50 21.85
CA CYS A 19 16.59 0.82 22.82
C CYS A 19 15.98 1.06 24.21
N LYS A 20 16.49 0.37 25.22
CA LYS A 20 15.98 0.52 26.60
C LYS A 20 16.11 1.94 27.16
N ASN A 21 17.11 2.69 26.72
CA ASN A 21 17.41 4.03 27.21
C ASN A 21 16.78 5.17 26.40
N ILE A 22 16.04 4.85 25.34
CA ILE A 22 15.34 5.84 24.51
C ILE A 22 13.85 5.68 24.78
N PRO A 23 13.18 6.68 25.36
CA PRO A 23 11.75 6.61 25.61
C PRO A 23 10.99 6.59 24.28
N LYS A 24 10.06 5.65 24.14
CA LYS A 24 9.16 5.59 22.99
C LYS A 24 8.16 6.74 23.06
N LEU A 25 7.87 7.38 21.94
CA LEU A 25 6.81 8.38 21.83
C LEU A 25 5.43 7.71 21.99
N VAL A 26 5.29 6.45 21.58
CA VAL A 26 4.07 5.67 21.75
C VAL A 26 4.36 4.52 22.74
N PRO A 27 4.05 4.70 24.02
CA PRO A 27 4.41 3.71 25.06
C PRO A 27 3.79 2.32 24.85
N SER A 28 2.62 2.24 24.19
CA SER A 28 1.92 0.97 23.91
C SER A 28 2.65 0.06 22.92
N TRP A 29 3.60 0.56 22.13
CA TRP A 29 4.34 -0.25 21.16
C TRP A 29 5.43 -1.07 21.86
N THR A 30 5.04 -2.19 22.42
CA THR A 30 5.93 -3.11 23.13
C THR A 30 6.60 -4.11 22.19
N ASP A 31 5.97 -4.40 21.07
CA ASP A 31 6.42 -5.37 20.08
C ASP A 31 6.72 -4.70 18.72
N PRO A 32 7.62 -5.27 17.92
CA PRO A 32 7.90 -4.74 16.59
C PRO A 32 6.69 -4.91 15.66
N LEU A 33 6.50 -3.95 14.77
CA LEU A 33 5.59 -4.04 13.62
C LEU A 33 6.39 -3.97 12.32
N ILE A 34 5.78 -4.41 11.23
CA ILE A 34 6.42 -4.42 9.92
C ILE A 34 5.54 -3.69 8.93
N ILE A 35 6.13 -2.69 8.26
CA ILE A 35 5.52 -2.04 7.11
C ILE A 35 6.02 -2.73 5.85
N GLY A 36 5.09 -3.38 5.12
CA GLY A 36 5.31 -3.87 3.78
C GLY A 36 4.92 -2.79 2.78
N ARG A 37 5.90 -2.18 2.10
CA ARG A 37 5.66 -1.15 1.09
C ARG A 37 5.67 -1.79 -0.31
N HIS A 38 4.62 -1.56 -1.10
CA HIS A 38 4.61 -1.88 -2.51
C HIS A 38 5.58 -0.95 -3.26
N ALA A 39 6.70 -1.48 -3.72
CA ALA A 39 7.80 -0.68 -4.28
C ALA A 39 7.63 -0.35 -5.77
N PHE A 40 6.40 -0.32 -6.28
CA PHE A 40 6.12 -0.09 -7.69
C PHE A 40 4.93 0.87 -7.89
N GLY A 41 4.96 1.65 -8.98
CA GLY A 41 3.82 2.43 -9.45
C GLY A 41 3.41 3.60 -8.56
N ASP A 42 2.13 3.93 -8.62
CA ASP A 42 1.47 5.01 -7.90
C ASP A 42 2.15 6.37 -8.15
N GLN A 43 2.23 7.25 -7.14
CA GLN A 43 2.85 8.58 -7.25
C GLN A 43 4.32 8.55 -7.66
N TYR A 44 5.04 7.46 -7.37
CA TYR A 44 6.49 7.33 -7.66
C TYR A 44 6.79 7.08 -9.15
N ARG A 45 5.79 6.76 -9.94
CA ARG A 45 5.88 6.63 -11.40
C ARG A 45 4.79 7.41 -12.11
N ALA A 46 4.32 8.48 -11.49
CA ALA A 46 3.31 9.34 -12.05
C ALA A 46 3.88 10.24 -13.16
N THR A 47 2.99 10.65 -14.05
CA THR A 47 3.22 11.78 -14.95
C THR A 47 2.45 12.97 -14.43
N ASP A 48 3.14 14.02 -14.03
CA ASP A 48 2.55 15.26 -13.55
C ASP A 48 3.03 16.46 -14.37
N PHE A 49 2.19 17.47 -14.49
CA PHE A 49 2.50 18.66 -15.26
C PHE A 49 1.66 19.88 -14.85
N VAL A 50 2.19 21.05 -15.14
CA VAL A 50 1.47 22.33 -14.97
C VAL A 50 0.55 22.53 -16.18
N VAL A 51 -0.73 22.76 -15.92
CA VAL A 51 -1.72 23.16 -16.94
C VAL A 51 -1.58 24.65 -17.14
N PRO A 52 -1.22 25.15 -18.34
CA PRO A 52 -0.84 26.55 -18.53
C PRO A 52 -2.03 27.52 -18.63
N GLY A 53 -3.24 27.02 -18.82
CA GLY A 53 -4.41 27.87 -19.01
C GLY A 53 -5.71 27.11 -19.18
N LYS A 54 -6.71 27.78 -19.74
CA LYS A 54 -8.00 27.16 -20.07
C LYS A 54 -7.84 25.98 -21.02
N GLY A 55 -8.51 24.87 -20.72
CA GLY A 55 -8.43 23.70 -21.59
C GLY A 55 -9.00 22.46 -20.94
N LYS A 56 -9.10 21.40 -21.74
CA LYS A 56 -9.70 20.13 -21.36
C LYS A 56 -8.61 19.10 -21.07
N LEU A 57 -8.68 18.46 -19.90
CA LEU A 57 -7.85 17.32 -19.54
C LEU A 57 -8.59 16.03 -19.82
N GLU A 58 -7.95 15.13 -20.55
CA GLU A 58 -8.49 13.80 -20.88
C GLU A 58 -7.44 12.73 -20.58
N VAL A 59 -7.89 11.55 -20.15
CA VAL A 59 -7.10 10.33 -20.09
C VAL A 59 -7.57 9.40 -21.19
N LYS A 60 -6.62 8.91 -21.97
CA LYS A 60 -6.85 7.98 -23.07
C LYS A 60 -6.05 6.71 -22.86
N TRP A 61 -6.68 5.58 -23.05
CA TRP A 61 -6.05 4.28 -23.19
C TRP A 61 -6.42 3.68 -24.54
N THR A 62 -5.45 3.13 -25.24
CA THR A 62 -5.64 2.48 -26.54
C THR A 62 -5.02 1.09 -26.47
N ALA A 63 -5.75 0.07 -26.92
CA ALA A 63 -5.22 -1.27 -27.06
C ALA A 63 -4.03 -1.30 -28.03
N GLU A 64 -3.07 -2.20 -27.82
CA GLU A 64 -1.85 -2.31 -28.64
C GLU A 64 -2.16 -2.55 -30.12
N ASP A 65 -3.19 -3.37 -30.40
CA ASP A 65 -3.68 -3.68 -31.74
C ASP A 65 -4.66 -2.62 -32.31
N GLY A 66 -4.95 -1.57 -31.56
CA GLY A 66 -5.89 -0.53 -31.93
C GLY A 66 -7.37 -0.94 -31.91
N SER A 67 -7.69 -2.14 -31.43
CA SER A 67 -9.08 -2.70 -31.45
C SER A 67 -10.03 -2.04 -30.47
N ASP A 68 -9.51 -1.45 -29.40
CA ASP A 68 -10.32 -0.79 -28.34
C ASP A 68 -9.65 0.51 -27.87
N GLU A 69 -10.46 1.47 -27.55
CA GLU A 69 -10.03 2.76 -27.02
C GLU A 69 -10.96 3.20 -25.88
N LYS A 70 -10.38 3.64 -24.79
CA LYS A 70 -11.14 4.25 -23.69
C LYS A 70 -10.65 5.66 -23.44
N LYS A 71 -11.57 6.60 -23.47
CA LYS A 71 -11.31 8.02 -23.28
C LYS A 71 -12.21 8.57 -22.18
N TYR A 72 -11.61 9.25 -21.22
CA TYR A 72 -12.32 9.85 -20.10
C TYR A 72 -11.95 11.32 -19.99
N GLU A 73 -12.97 12.19 -19.96
CA GLU A 73 -12.77 13.57 -19.55
C GLU A 73 -12.53 13.60 -18.05
N VAL A 74 -11.40 14.19 -17.64
CA VAL A 74 -11.03 14.33 -16.23
C VAL A 74 -11.55 15.64 -15.68
N PHE A 75 -11.22 16.76 -16.37
CA PHE A 75 -11.60 18.09 -15.94
C PHE A 75 -11.51 19.11 -17.08
N ASN A 76 -12.37 20.12 -17.04
CA ASN A 76 -12.32 21.25 -17.95
C ASN A 76 -11.80 22.47 -17.18
N PHE A 77 -10.53 22.81 -17.37
CA PHE A 77 -9.85 23.86 -16.64
C PHE A 77 -10.35 25.25 -17.06
N PRO A 78 -10.84 26.07 -16.14
CA PRO A 78 -11.19 27.49 -16.42
C PRO A 78 -9.96 28.40 -16.45
N GLY A 79 -8.78 27.95 -16.05
CA GLY A 79 -7.54 28.68 -15.99
C GLY A 79 -6.35 27.76 -15.69
N PRO A 80 -5.17 28.30 -15.31
CA PRO A 80 -4.01 27.49 -14.98
C PRO A 80 -4.27 26.53 -13.80
N GLY A 81 -3.54 25.42 -13.76
CA GLY A 81 -3.64 24.41 -12.71
C GLY A 81 -2.54 23.37 -12.78
N ILE A 82 -2.76 22.24 -12.15
CA ILE A 82 -1.86 21.08 -12.16
C ILE A 82 -2.65 19.81 -12.43
N ALA A 83 -2.02 18.83 -13.04
CA ALA A 83 -2.60 17.52 -13.29
C ALA A 83 -1.59 16.41 -13.02
N LEU A 84 -2.08 15.23 -12.63
CA LEU A 84 -1.28 14.06 -12.38
C LEU A 84 -2.02 12.83 -12.89
N SER A 85 -1.28 11.90 -13.50
CA SER A 85 -1.75 10.56 -13.84
C SER A 85 -0.80 9.52 -13.26
N MET A 86 -1.34 8.48 -12.65
CA MET A 86 -0.58 7.37 -12.09
C MET A 86 -1.17 6.02 -12.51
N TYR A 87 -0.39 4.97 -12.39
CA TYR A 87 -0.79 3.62 -12.79
C TYR A 87 -0.19 2.56 -11.87
N ASN A 88 -0.74 1.34 -11.97
CA ASN A 88 -0.16 0.14 -11.40
C ASN A 88 -0.47 -1.08 -12.27
N LEU A 89 0.15 -2.23 -11.98
CA LEU A 89 -0.01 -3.47 -12.71
C LEU A 89 -0.57 -4.56 -11.80
N ASP A 90 -1.56 -5.31 -12.28
CA ASP A 90 -2.15 -6.44 -11.55
C ASP A 90 -1.09 -7.44 -11.09
N LYS A 91 -0.18 -7.82 -11.99
CA LYS A 91 0.92 -8.75 -11.68
C LYS A 91 1.81 -8.26 -10.54
N SER A 92 2.13 -6.97 -10.52
CA SER A 92 2.94 -6.35 -9.45
C SER A 92 2.19 -6.39 -8.12
N ILE A 93 0.88 -6.12 -8.14
CA ILE A 93 0.03 -6.17 -6.93
C ILE A 93 -0.10 -7.61 -6.42
N GLU A 94 -0.27 -8.60 -7.31
CA GLU A 94 -0.31 -10.02 -6.94
C GLU A 94 0.99 -10.49 -6.26
N ASP A 95 2.14 -10.12 -6.83
CA ASP A 95 3.45 -10.50 -6.29
C ASP A 95 3.72 -9.82 -4.95
N PHE A 96 3.26 -8.58 -4.79
CA PHE A 96 3.27 -7.89 -3.51
C PHE A 96 2.39 -8.59 -2.46
N ALA A 97 1.18 -8.99 -2.83
CA ALA A 97 0.28 -9.73 -1.95
C ALA A 97 0.92 -11.04 -1.48
N ARG A 98 1.46 -11.85 -2.41
CA ARG A 98 2.18 -13.10 -2.09
C ARG A 98 3.34 -12.87 -1.15
N SER A 99 4.11 -11.81 -1.37
CA SER A 99 5.24 -11.44 -0.51
C SER A 99 4.79 -11.12 0.91
N CYS A 100 3.70 -10.35 1.07
CA CYS A 100 3.14 -10.02 2.38
C CYS A 100 2.60 -11.26 3.09
N PHE A 101 1.85 -12.12 2.41
CA PHE A 101 1.28 -13.34 3.00
C PHE A 101 2.36 -14.36 3.38
N ASN A 102 3.33 -14.60 2.51
CA ASN A 102 4.46 -15.48 2.85
C ASN A 102 5.21 -14.97 4.09
N TYR A 103 5.40 -13.66 4.20
CA TYR A 103 6.07 -13.09 5.36
C TYR A 103 5.19 -13.20 6.63
N GLY A 104 3.86 -13.09 6.46
CA GLY A 104 2.88 -13.38 7.52
C GLY A 104 3.02 -14.80 8.06
N LEU A 105 3.11 -15.79 7.18
CA LEU A 105 3.33 -17.19 7.55
C LEU A 105 4.68 -17.40 8.27
N ILE A 106 5.77 -16.83 7.76
CA ILE A 106 7.09 -16.91 8.37
C ILE A 106 7.10 -16.33 9.80
N LYS A 107 6.42 -15.21 10.00
CA LYS A 107 6.35 -14.55 11.32
C LYS A 107 5.26 -15.10 12.21
N LYS A 108 4.27 -15.80 11.65
CA LYS A 108 3.01 -16.18 12.31
C LYS A 108 2.27 -14.94 12.84
N TRP A 109 2.23 -13.88 12.03
CA TRP A 109 1.62 -12.61 12.37
C TRP A 109 0.49 -12.27 11.40
N PRO A 110 -0.56 -11.57 11.87
CA PRO A 110 -1.63 -11.10 11.00
C PRO A 110 -1.11 -10.15 9.94
N VAL A 111 -1.81 -10.14 8.79
CA VAL A 111 -1.52 -9.27 7.67
C VAL A 111 -2.70 -8.34 7.45
N TYR A 112 -2.45 -7.04 7.45
CA TYR A 112 -3.44 -6.01 7.18
C TYR A 112 -3.06 -5.26 5.91
N LEU A 113 -3.95 -5.26 4.91
CA LEU A 113 -3.83 -4.37 3.76
C LEU A 113 -4.61 -3.09 4.07
N SER A 114 -4.02 -1.92 3.83
CA SER A 114 -4.77 -0.66 3.91
C SER A 114 -4.85 0.05 2.56
N THR A 115 -6.03 0.61 2.28
CA THR A 115 -6.31 1.41 1.09
C THR A 115 -7.33 2.52 1.40
N LYS A 116 -7.59 3.40 0.44
CA LYS A 116 -8.72 4.35 0.49
C LYS A 116 -9.74 4.05 -0.61
N ASN A 117 -10.15 2.79 -0.73
CA ASN A 117 -11.06 2.32 -1.77
C ASN A 117 -12.47 2.93 -1.69
N THR A 118 -12.83 3.59 -0.60
CA THR A 118 -14.08 4.39 -0.50
C THR A 118 -14.03 5.65 -1.37
N ILE A 119 -12.84 6.18 -1.64
CA ILE A 119 -12.58 7.33 -2.50
C ILE A 119 -12.07 6.87 -3.87
N LEU A 120 -10.97 6.13 -3.89
CA LEU A 120 -10.37 5.59 -5.13
C LEU A 120 -10.98 4.22 -5.45
N LYS A 121 -12.29 4.22 -5.76
CA LYS A 121 -13.11 2.99 -5.86
C LYS A 121 -12.56 1.95 -6.83
N LYS A 122 -12.01 2.38 -7.97
CA LYS A 122 -11.43 1.48 -8.98
C LYS A 122 -9.95 1.20 -8.72
N TYR A 123 -9.17 2.24 -8.47
CA TYR A 123 -7.72 2.10 -8.29
C TYR A 123 -7.39 1.31 -7.01
N ASP A 124 -7.80 1.80 -5.86
CA ASP A 124 -7.59 1.13 -4.57
C ASP A 124 -8.45 -0.13 -4.42
N GLY A 125 -9.66 -0.12 -5.01
CA GLY A 125 -10.50 -1.31 -5.09
C GLY A 125 -9.79 -2.47 -5.79
N ARG A 126 -8.99 -2.20 -6.84
CA ARG A 126 -8.23 -3.24 -7.53
C ARG A 126 -7.17 -3.89 -6.62
N PHE A 127 -6.47 -3.11 -5.79
CA PHE A 127 -5.55 -3.66 -4.78
C PHE A 127 -6.28 -4.58 -3.79
N LYS A 128 -7.41 -4.13 -3.24
CA LYS A 128 -8.23 -4.92 -2.33
C LYS A 128 -8.68 -6.23 -2.97
N ASP A 129 -9.22 -6.17 -4.18
CA ASP A 129 -9.77 -7.34 -4.86
C ASP A 129 -8.69 -8.37 -5.22
N ILE A 130 -7.51 -7.91 -5.66
CA ILE A 130 -6.37 -8.78 -5.96
C ILE A 130 -5.83 -9.43 -4.69
N PHE A 131 -5.63 -8.69 -3.61
CA PHE A 131 -5.21 -9.25 -2.33
C PHE A 131 -6.19 -10.28 -1.81
N GLN A 132 -7.49 -9.98 -1.88
CA GLN A 132 -8.54 -10.93 -1.47
C GLN A 132 -8.49 -12.20 -2.31
N LYS A 133 -8.37 -12.08 -3.62
CA LYS A 133 -8.24 -13.21 -4.54
C LYS A 133 -7.01 -14.07 -4.22
N VAL A 134 -5.84 -13.48 -4.10
CA VAL A 134 -4.60 -14.20 -3.77
C VAL A 134 -4.73 -14.89 -2.41
N TYR A 135 -5.29 -14.22 -1.40
CA TYR A 135 -5.54 -14.82 -0.10
C TYR A 135 -6.44 -16.06 -0.20
N GLU A 136 -7.61 -15.93 -0.82
CA GLU A 136 -8.60 -17.01 -0.89
C GLU A 136 -8.09 -18.24 -1.63
N TYR A 137 -7.38 -18.05 -2.73
CA TYR A 137 -6.94 -19.17 -3.57
C TYR A 137 -5.59 -19.78 -3.17
N GLU A 138 -4.70 -19.00 -2.56
CA GLU A 138 -3.32 -19.46 -2.34
C GLU A 138 -2.95 -19.59 -0.85
N PHE A 139 -3.55 -18.80 0.06
CA PHE A 139 -3.06 -18.67 1.43
C PHE A 139 -4.05 -19.01 2.53
N LYS A 140 -5.35 -18.96 2.26
CA LYS A 140 -6.40 -19.09 3.28
C LYS A 140 -6.24 -20.33 4.14
N SER A 141 -6.05 -21.50 3.53
CA SER A 141 -5.88 -22.77 4.25
C SER A 141 -4.71 -22.76 5.22
N GLU A 142 -3.54 -22.24 4.80
CA GLU A 142 -2.36 -22.17 5.67
C GLU A 142 -2.51 -21.10 6.76
N PHE A 143 -3.21 -19.99 6.48
CA PHE A 143 -3.51 -18.95 7.48
C PHE A 143 -4.44 -19.49 8.56
N GLU A 144 -5.53 -20.16 8.19
CA GLU A 144 -6.47 -20.80 9.11
C GLU A 144 -5.77 -21.85 9.99
N LYS A 145 -4.95 -22.73 9.39
CA LYS A 145 -4.18 -23.76 10.09
C LYS A 145 -3.19 -23.16 11.12
N ASN A 146 -2.63 -22.00 10.83
CA ASN A 146 -1.68 -21.30 11.72
C ASN A 146 -2.37 -20.26 12.62
N HIS A 147 -3.69 -20.13 12.59
CA HIS A 147 -4.45 -19.13 13.33
C HIS A 147 -4.01 -17.67 13.04
N ILE A 148 -3.64 -17.40 11.77
CA ILE A 148 -3.26 -16.08 11.29
C ILE A 148 -4.46 -15.48 10.56
N ILE A 149 -4.70 -14.18 10.73
CA ILE A 149 -5.76 -13.47 10.03
C ILE A 149 -5.20 -12.60 8.91
N TYR A 150 -6.00 -12.43 7.87
CA TYR A 150 -5.86 -11.37 6.88
C TYR A 150 -7.10 -10.48 6.93
N GLU A 151 -6.88 -9.18 6.90
CA GLU A 151 -7.97 -8.20 6.88
C GLU A 151 -7.58 -6.99 6.02
N HIS A 152 -8.55 -6.50 5.23
CA HIS A 152 -8.44 -5.21 4.57
C HIS A 152 -9.08 -4.13 5.44
N ARG A 153 -8.38 -3.00 5.63
CA ARG A 153 -8.86 -1.83 6.38
C ARG A 153 -8.73 -0.55 5.57
N LEU A 154 -9.52 0.45 5.89
CA LEU A 154 -9.26 1.80 5.39
C LEU A 154 -7.99 2.35 6.02
N ILE A 155 -7.22 3.14 5.26
CA ILE A 155 -5.92 3.66 5.72
C ILE A 155 -6.04 4.48 7.01
N ASP A 156 -7.07 5.30 7.14
CA ASP A 156 -7.34 6.12 8.32
C ASP A 156 -7.67 5.27 9.55
N ASP A 157 -8.48 4.21 9.39
CA ASP A 157 -8.77 3.24 10.45
C ASP A 157 -7.50 2.47 10.84
N MET A 158 -6.70 2.03 9.87
CA MET A 158 -5.46 1.31 10.14
C MET A 158 -4.43 2.17 10.88
N VAL A 159 -4.33 3.46 10.57
CA VAL A 159 -3.50 4.40 11.33
C VAL A 159 -3.97 4.49 12.78
N ALA A 160 -5.29 4.61 13.01
CA ALA A 160 -5.86 4.65 14.36
C ALA A 160 -5.61 3.34 15.14
N CYS A 161 -5.69 2.19 14.44
CA CYS A 161 -5.36 0.89 15.03
C CYS A 161 -3.86 0.79 15.37
N ALA A 162 -2.99 1.21 14.46
CA ALA A 162 -1.55 1.18 14.67
C ALA A 162 -1.10 1.97 15.90
N MET A 163 -1.74 3.11 16.16
CA MET A 163 -1.47 3.93 17.35
C MET A 163 -1.92 3.28 18.69
N LYS A 164 -2.81 2.28 18.63
CA LYS A 164 -3.39 1.61 19.81
C LYS A 164 -2.83 0.21 20.05
N TRP A 165 -2.42 -0.48 19.00
CA TRP A 165 -1.94 -1.85 19.08
C TRP A 165 -0.48 -1.91 19.54
N SER A 166 -0.10 -3.05 20.12
CA SER A 166 1.25 -3.25 20.67
C SER A 166 2.32 -3.59 19.64
N GLY A 167 1.93 -4.06 18.45
CA GLY A 167 2.81 -4.59 17.41
C GLY A 167 2.45 -6.02 16.99
N LYS A 168 3.42 -6.76 16.44
CA LYS A 168 3.27 -8.15 15.93
C LYS A 168 2.27 -8.28 14.78
N TYR A 169 2.33 -7.39 13.81
CA TYR A 169 1.56 -7.48 12.58
C TYR A 169 2.36 -6.99 11.39
N ILE A 170 1.91 -7.37 10.20
CA ILE A 170 2.42 -6.85 8.92
C ILE A 170 1.36 -5.92 8.35
N TRP A 171 1.76 -4.71 8.10
CA TRP A 171 0.92 -3.70 7.47
C TRP A 171 1.33 -3.52 6.01
N ALA A 172 0.55 -4.09 5.09
CA ALA A 172 0.73 -3.95 3.66
C ALA A 172 0.18 -2.60 3.19
N CYS A 173 1.03 -1.78 2.64
CA CYS A 173 0.74 -0.41 2.20
C CYS A 173 1.04 -0.23 0.72
N LYS A 174 0.24 0.58 0.03
CA LYS A 174 0.60 1.12 -1.27
C LYS A 174 1.90 1.93 -1.18
N ASN A 175 2.47 2.30 -2.32
CA ASN A 175 3.81 2.87 -2.39
C ASN A 175 3.98 4.13 -1.51
N TYR A 176 3.14 5.14 -1.69
CA TYR A 176 3.21 6.39 -0.92
C TYR A 176 2.84 6.18 0.56
N ASP A 177 1.76 5.43 0.81
CA ASP A 177 1.32 5.13 2.18
C ASP A 177 2.42 4.42 2.97
N GLY A 178 3.09 3.44 2.35
CA GLY A 178 4.19 2.69 2.96
C GLY A 178 5.41 3.54 3.26
N ASP A 179 5.71 4.53 2.42
CA ASP A 179 6.77 5.49 2.65
C ASP A 179 6.48 6.35 3.89
N VAL A 180 5.33 7.01 3.89
CA VAL A 180 4.93 7.89 5.00
C VAL A 180 4.75 7.12 6.31
N GLN A 181 4.06 5.97 6.27
CA GLN A 181 3.79 5.22 7.50
C GLN A 181 5.05 4.58 8.08
N SER A 182 6.00 4.15 7.26
CA SER A 182 7.26 3.59 7.79
C SER A 182 8.04 4.63 8.58
N ASP A 183 8.11 5.87 8.10
CA ASP A 183 8.81 6.94 8.80
C ASP A 183 8.03 7.39 10.06
N THR A 184 6.71 7.49 9.96
CA THR A 184 5.84 7.82 11.10
C THR A 184 5.99 6.79 12.22
N MET A 185 5.92 5.49 11.89
CA MET A 185 6.06 4.42 12.88
C MET A 185 7.47 4.40 13.46
N ALA A 186 8.51 4.66 12.67
CA ALA A 186 9.88 4.75 13.17
C ALA A 186 10.03 5.81 14.26
N GLN A 187 9.43 6.99 14.08
CA GLN A 187 9.45 8.06 15.10
C GLN A 187 8.75 7.66 16.40
N GLY A 188 7.68 6.88 16.30
CA GLY A 188 6.94 6.41 17.48
C GLY A 188 7.74 5.48 18.40
N TYR A 189 8.75 4.79 17.86
CA TYR A 189 9.65 3.94 18.66
C TYR A 189 10.81 4.70 19.32
N GLY A 190 11.06 5.95 18.96
CA GLY A 190 12.11 6.81 19.51
C GLY A 190 13.31 7.00 18.59
#